data_89b4b1eb6c45293d72d8c8429a3a1279
#
_entry.id   89b4b1eb6c45293d72d8c8429a3a1279
#
_cell.length_a   1.000
_cell.length_b   1.000
_cell.length_c   1.000
_cell.angle_alpha   90.00
_cell.angle_beta   90.00
_cell.angle_gamma   90.00
#
_symmetry.space_group_name_H-M   'P 1'
#
loop_
_entity.id
_entity.type
_entity.pdbx_description
1 polymer ?
#
loop_
_entity_poly.entity_id
_entity_poly.type
_entity_poly.pdbx_seq_one_letter_code
_entity_poly.pdbx_strand_id
1 'polypeptide(L)'
;VFDIGKGNNFSPVNDFLLPLYEKRGEHRLKNRNNRYGISQLIVSHPHKDHISDIQEFDKNFYAHLLTTPNSKSPNGNPQNINWRKITTPDDPDVKYLKRMKIGRNLPLRSFDSEHLKIGYLWPLDVENNSELLNESYTNNVSIVSFLSFGNYRVFLPGDLQKLAMGEFLNKKTSIRNSYAESIRTELANGVDFLICPHHGLKSSFSVDLFSSMKDGKTNKLNIIPEKSLSSDDVRTVDSRYSTSEYCKGNNNLSTKDKPVYQRKTSNGHIYINENGDVEVLTDITDVINR
;
A
#
# COMPACT_ATOMS: atom_id res chain seq x y z
N VAL A 1 -5.80 5.17 6.28
CA VAL A 1 -4.90 5.73 5.24
C VAL A 1 -3.77 4.75 5.03
N PHE A 2 -3.40 4.47 3.79
CA PHE A 2 -2.28 3.61 3.41
C PHE A 2 -1.34 4.44 2.54
N ASP A 3 -0.09 4.60 2.99
CA ASP A 3 0.93 5.47 2.45
C ASP A 3 0.49 6.93 2.21
N ILE A 4 1.40 7.85 2.25
CA ILE A 4 1.18 9.29 2.05
C ILE A 4 2.33 9.92 1.26
N GLY A 5 2.70 9.29 0.16
CA GLY A 5 3.70 9.82 -0.76
C GLY A 5 3.16 10.96 -1.61
N LYS A 6 3.93 12.04 -1.74
CA LYS A 6 3.61 13.18 -2.63
C LYS A 6 3.90 12.85 -4.08
N GLY A 7 3.03 13.36 -4.97
CA GLY A 7 3.38 13.56 -6.36
C GLY A 7 4.11 14.90 -6.57
N ASN A 8 4.54 15.16 -7.79
CA ASN A 8 5.22 16.43 -8.11
C ASN A 8 4.34 17.66 -7.83
N ASN A 9 3.03 17.56 -8.09
CA ASN A 9 2.06 18.64 -7.94
C ASN A 9 0.86 18.22 -7.07
N PHE A 10 1.01 17.24 -6.21
CA PHE A 10 -0.08 16.72 -5.41
C PHE A 10 0.41 16.28 -4.02
N SER A 11 -0.19 16.85 -2.98
CA SER A 11 -0.02 16.48 -1.58
C SER A 11 -1.27 15.73 -1.10
N PRO A 12 -1.20 14.43 -0.82
CA PRO A 12 -2.35 13.69 -0.29
C PRO A 12 -2.97 14.33 0.96
N VAL A 13 -2.15 14.97 1.77
CA VAL A 13 -2.60 15.62 3.00
C VAL A 13 -3.29 16.96 2.70
N ASN A 14 -2.62 17.87 1.99
CA ASN A 14 -3.11 19.23 1.81
C ASN A 14 -4.19 19.33 0.71
N ASP A 15 -4.07 18.52 -0.35
CA ASP A 15 -4.97 18.62 -1.50
C ASP A 15 -6.18 17.68 -1.41
N PHE A 16 -6.13 16.66 -0.53
CA PHE A 16 -7.21 15.70 -0.39
C PHE A 16 -7.71 15.53 1.06
N LEU A 17 -6.87 15.02 1.98
CA LEU A 17 -7.34 14.64 3.31
C LEU A 17 -7.87 15.86 4.08
N LEU A 18 -7.13 16.97 4.10
CA LEU A 18 -7.52 18.16 4.86
C LEU A 18 -8.81 18.78 4.31
N PRO A 19 -8.95 19.06 3.00
CA PRO A 19 -10.20 19.54 2.42
C PRO A 19 -11.39 18.59 2.63
N LEU A 20 -11.18 17.27 2.54
CA LEU A 20 -12.21 16.26 2.79
C LEU A 20 -12.77 16.36 4.22
N TYR A 21 -11.87 16.42 5.21
CA TYR A 21 -12.26 16.52 6.62
C TYR A 21 -12.93 17.86 6.95
N GLU A 22 -12.46 18.95 6.36
CA GLU A 22 -13.05 20.28 6.49
C GLU A 22 -14.45 20.32 5.91
N LYS A 23 -14.64 19.77 4.70
CA LYS A 23 -15.95 19.71 4.05
C LYS A 23 -16.97 18.87 4.82
N ARG A 24 -16.54 17.74 5.38
CA ARG A 24 -17.43 16.89 6.18
C ARG A 24 -17.78 17.46 7.54
N GLY A 25 -17.25 18.65 7.89
CA GLY A 25 -17.51 19.30 9.16
C GLY A 25 -16.98 18.52 10.36
N GLU A 26 -15.92 17.74 10.17
CA GLU A 26 -15.34 16.88 11.21
C GLU A 26 -14.51 17.65 12.25
N HIS A 27 -14.79 18.94 12.41
CA HIS A 27 -14.15 19.81 13.41
C HIS A 27 -14.24 19.25 14.83
N ARG A 28 -15.28 18.46 15.12
CA ARG A 28 -15.45 17.80 16.43
C ARG A 28 -14.41 16.71 16.72
N LEU A 29 -13.71 16.23 15.69
CA LEU A 29 -12.69 15.19 15.82
C LEU A 29 -11.30 15.77 16.04
N LYS A 30 -11.14 17.09 16.18
CA LYS A 30 -9.84 17.69 16.46
C LYS A 30 -9.45 17.46 17.91
N ASN A 31 -8.19 17.09 18.11
CA ASN A 31 -7.61 16.98 19.45
C ASN A 31 -7.22 18.37 20.00
N ARG A 32 -6.64 18.39 21.23
CA ARG A 32 -6.18 19.64 21.90
C ARG A 32 -5.13 20.43 21.08
N ASN A 33 -4.45 19.79 20.15
CA ASN A 33 -3.46 20.41 19.27
C ASN A 33 -4.06 20.81 17.93
N ASN A 34 -5.39 20.89 17.81
CA ASN A 34 -6.15 21.25 16.61
C ASN A 34 -5.90 20.31 15.41
N ARG A 35 -5.56 19.03 15.66
CA ARG A 35 -5.33 18.01 14.63
C ARG A 35 -6.52 17.07 14.52
N TYR A 36 -6.87 16.68 13.29
CA TYR A 36 -7.92 15.69 13.03
C TYR A 36 -7.49 14.27 13.40
N GLY A 37 -8.42 13.47 13.89
CA GLY A 37 -8.19 12.06 14.21
C GLY A 37 -8.34 11.16 12.99
N ILE A 38 -7.37 10.28 12.76
CA ILE A 38 -7.46 9.17 11.80
C ILE A 38 -7.29 7.87 12.57
N SER A 39 -8.16 6.89 12.30
CA SER A 39 -8.12 5.61 13.01
C SER A 39 -6.76 4.93 12.84
N GLN A 40 -6.26 4.85 11.62
CA GLN A 40 -4.99 4.21 11.33
C GLN A 40 -4.27 4.83 10.12
N LEU A 41 -2.99 5.07 10.27
CA LEU A 41 -2.05 5.27 9.18
C LEU A 41 -1.17 4.02 9.03
N ILE A 42 -1.19 3.42 7.87
CA ILE A 42 -0.29 2.33 7.49
C ILE A 42 0.75 2.91 6.55
N VAL A 43 2.01 2.80 6.94
CA VAL A 43 3.16 3.09 6.08
C VAL A 43 3.75 1.76 5.65
N SER A 44 3.67 1.46 4.35
CA SER A 44 4.15 0.16 3.83
C SER A 44 5.64 -0.01 4.07
N HIS A 45 6.45 0.98 3.71
CA HIS A 45 7.89 0.98 3.92
C HIS A 45 8.45 2.42 3.84
N PRO A 46 9.69 2.67 4.31
CA PRO A 46 10.21 4.03 4.46
C PRO A 46 10.91 4.58 3.20
N HIS A 47 10.39 4.35 2.00
CA HIS A 47 10.82 5.09 0.82
C HIS A 47 10.12 6.45 0.73
N LYS A 48 10.81 7.45 0.21
CA LYS A 48 10.33 8.82 0.11
C LYS A 48 8.97 8.93 -0.60
N ASP A 49 8.80 8.23 -1.69
CA ASP A 49 7.57 8.22 -2.48
C ASP A 49 6.36 7.58 -1.77
N HIS A 50 6.55 7.00 -0.59
CA HIS A 50 5.50 6.49 0.29
C HIS A 50 5.26 7.35 1.53
N ILE A 51 6.21 8.23 1.89
CA ILE A 51 6.16 8.99 3.15
C ILE A 51 6.41 10.49 3.00
N SER A 52 6.58 11.02 1.80
CA SER A 52 7.02 12.41 1.59
C SER A 52 6.03 13.48 2.09
N ASP A 53 4.82 13.09 2.50
CA ASP A 53 3.83 13.97 3.16
C ASP A 53 3.72 13.73 4.68
N ILE A 54 4.61 12.94 5.27
CA ILE A 54 4.52 12.52 6.67
C ILE A 54 4.56 13.68 7.65
N GLN A 55 5.32 14.73 7.34
CA GLN A 55 5.42 15.90 8.21
C GLN A 55 4.15 16.76 8.16
N GLU A 56 3.57 16.96 6.97
CA GLU A 56 2.27 17.63 6.82
C GLU A 56 1.14 16.81 7.45
N PHE A 57 1.21 15.49 7.34
CA PHE A 57 0.27 14.61 8.03
C PHE A 57 0.33 14.83 9.54
N ASP A 58 1.50 14.74 10.17
CA ASP A 58 1.61 14.87 11.63
C ASP A 58 1.28 16.29 12.12
N LYS A 59 1.40 17.30 11.29
CA LYS A 59 0.98 18.67 11.60
C LYS A 59 -0.55 18.81 11.66
N ASN A 60 -1.28 18.20 10.72
CA ASN A 60 -2.72 18.39 10.55
C ASN A 60 -3.56 17.24 11.11
N PHE A 61 -2.97 16.05 11.21
CA PHE A 61 -3.63 14.84 11.64
C PHE A 61 -2.89 14.15 12.78
N TYR A 62 -3.58 13.29 13.49
CA TYR A 62 -2.96 12.29 14.36
C TYR A 62 -3.58 10.92 14.06
N ALA A 63 -2.75 9.92 13.89
CA ALA A 63 -3.19 8.55 13.78
C ALA A 63 -3.35 7.96 15.19
N HIS A 64 -4.52 7.37 15.47
CA HIS A 64 -4.69 6.57 16.69
C HIS A 64 -3.75 5.38 16.66
N LEU A 65 -3.51 4.88 15.46
CA LEU A 65 -2.62 3.77 15.18
C LEU A 65 -1.68 4.11 14.03
N LEU A 66 -0.39 3.94 14.27
CA LEU A 66 0.62 4.01 13.24
C LEU A 66 1.21 2.62 13.04
N THR A 67 0.97 2.02 11.88
CA THR A 67 1.53 0.72 11.50
C THR A 67 2.64 0.94 10.49
N THR A 68 3.83 0.47 10.82
CA THR A 68 5.03 0.60 9.98
C THR A 68 5.86 -0.68 10.09
N PRO A 69 6.83 -0.94 9.20
CA PRO A 69 7.74 -2.07 9.37
C PRO A 69 8.54 -2.07 10.69
N ASN A 70 8.53 -0.94 11.38
CA ASN A 70 9.14 -0.79 12.71
C ASN A 70 8.15 -0.96 13.87
N SER A 71 6.95 -1.42 13.61
CA SER A 71 5.93 -1.66 14.63
C SER A 71 6.29 -2.87 15.50
N LYS A 72 5.83 -2.86 16.76
CA LYS A 72 6.08 -3.97 17.67
C LYS A 72 5.40 -5.26 17.20
N SER A 73 6.11 -6.38 17.37
CA SER A 73 5.50 -7.68 17.16
C SER A 73 4.37 -7.95 18.16
N PRO A 74 3.46 -8.90 17.87
CA PRO A 74 2.40 -9.31 18.80
C PRO A 74 2.91 -9.74 20.17
N ASN A 75 4.14 -10.22 20.24
CA ASN A 75 4.78 -10.67 21.48
C ASN A 75 5.46 -9.51 22.26
N GLY A 76 5.23 -8.25 21.85
CA GLY A 76 5.82 -7.08 22.48
C GLY A 76 7.28 -6.80 22.14
N ASN A 77 7.94 -7.70 21.42
CA ASN A 77 9.29 -7.47 20.93
C ASN A 77 9.26 -6.46 19.78
N PRO A 78 10.11 -5.42 19.79
CA PRO A 78 10.19 -4.49 18.69
C PRO A 78 10.66 -5.23 17.44
N GLN A 79 9.92 -5.09 16.35
CA GLN A 79 10.40 -5.48 15.04
C GLN A 79 11.18 -4.30 14.48
N ASN A 80 12.44 -4.24 14.81
CA ASN A 80 13.27 -3.15 14.34
C ASN A 80 13.73 -3.45 12.92
N ILE A 81 13.26 -2.65 11.97
CA ILE A 81 13.94 -2.58 10.69
C ILE A 81 15.37 -2.07 10.91
N ASN A 82 16.28 -2.59 10.14
CA ASN A 82 17.64 -2.08 10.15
C ASN A 82 17.72 -0.78 9.34
N TRP A 83 17.63 0.35 10.04
CA TRP A 83 17.66 1.68 9.43
C TRP A 83 18.93 1.98 8.63
N ARG A 84 20.03 1.24 8.84
CA ARG A 84 21.26 1.37 8.06
C ARG A 84 21.16 0.70 6.68
N LYS A 85 20.21 -0.20 6.52
CA LYS A 85 19.94 -0.91 5.26
C LYS A 85 18.88 -0.21 4.40
N ILE A 86 18.22 0.82 4.93
CA ILE A 86 17.27 1.62 4.16
C ILE A 86 18.02 2.41 3.09
N THR A 87 17.47 2.45 1.89
CA THR A 87 18.15 3.00 0.70
C THR A 87 18.51 4.49 0.85
N THR A 88 17.68 5.26 1.56
CA THR A 88 17.90 6.70 1.78
C THR A 88 17.77 7.06 3.27
N PRO A 89 18.69 6.57 4.14
CA PRO A 89 18.54 6.71 5.60
C PRO A 89 18.64 8.16 6.07
N ASP A 90 19.22 9.03 5.25
CA ASP A 90 19.44 10.44 5.55
C ASP A 90 18.35 11.37 5.06
N ASP A 91 17.38 10.86 4.29
CA ASP A 91 16.22 11.64 3.85
C ASP A 91 15.47 12.21 5.07
N PRO A 92 15.06 13.49 5.03
CA PRO A 92 14.37 14.14 6.15
C PRO A 92 13.08 13.44 6.57
N ASP A 93 12.29 12.92 5.61
CA ASP A 93 11.02 12.25 5.91
C ASP A 93 11.26 10.86 6.51
N VAL A 94 12.30 10.14 6.06
CA VAL A 94 12.75 8.87 6.68
C VAL A 94 13.20 9.12 8.12
N LYS A 95 14.01 10.16 8.35
CA LYS A 95 14.42 10.55 9.71
C LYS A 95 13.24 10.96 10.57
N TYR A 96 12.25 11.63 9.98
CA TYR A 96 11.04 12.03 10.69
C TYR A 96 10.22 10.80 11.11
N LEU A 97 9.91 9.90 10.17
CA LEU A 97 9.21 8.65 10.45
C LEU A 97 9.90 7.83 11.55
N LYS A 98 11.23 7.72 11.50
CA LYS A 98 12.02 7.04 12.54
C LYS A 98 11.84 7.63 13.93
N ARG A 99 11.61 8.95 14.04
CA ARG A 99 11.42 9.67 15.30
C ARG A 99 9.98 9.70 15.76
N MET A 100 9.02 9.50 14.85
CA MET A 100 7.61 9.44 15.24
C MET A 100 7.48 8.44 16.38
N LYS A 101 6.99 8.93 17.52
CA LYS A 101 6.85 8.09 18.72
C LYS A 101 5.85 6.98 18.43
N ILE A 102 6.37 5.82 18.18
CA ILE A 102 5.66 4.56 18.02
C ILE A 102 5.03 4.11 19.37
N GLY A 103 4.96 4.99 20.36
CA GLY A 103 4.43 4.70 21.69
C GLY A 103 2.94 4.34 21.75
N ARG A 104 2.27 4.31 20.61
CA ARG A 104 0.86 3.92 20.45
C ARG A 104 0.67 2.79 19.46
N ASN A 105 1.74 2.11 19.08
CA ASN A 105 1.63 0.88 18.31
C ASN A 105 1.03 -0.18 19.20
N LEU A 106 -0.26 -0.35 19.03
CA LEU A 106 -0.90 -1.58 19.47
C LEU A 106 -0.29 -2.74 18.67
N PRO A 107 -0.20 -3.92 19.24
CA PRO A 107 0.27 -5.10 18.51
C PRO A 107 -0.49 -5.22 17.21
N LEU A 108 0.17 -5.59 16.11
CA LEU A 108 -0.48 -5.84 14.81
C LEU A 108 -1.74 -6.71 14.92
N ARG A 109 -1.80 -7.57 15.93
CA ARG A 109 -2.97 -8.39 16.30
C ARG A 109 -4.26 -7.61 16.55
N SER A 110 -4.20 -6.38 17.05
CA SER A 110 -5.39 -5.58 17.33
C SER A 110 -6.03 -4.98 16.08
N PHE A 111 -5.45 -5.22 14.90
CA PHE A 111 -5.89 -4.65 13.62
C PHE A 111 -6.27 -5.68 12.59
N ASP A 112 -6.20 -6.94 12.89
CA ASP A 112 -6.81 -7.98 12.09
C ASP A 112 -8.33 -7.89 12.31
N SER A 113 -8.91 -6.81 11.79
CA SER A 113 -10.35 -6.62 11.80
C SER A 113 -10.97 -7.48 10.69
N GLU A 114 -12.27 -7.64 10.73
CA GLU A 114 -13.02 -8.28 9.65
C GLU A 114 -12.72 -7.68 8.28
N HIS A 115 -12.46 -6.36 8.25
CA HIS A 115 -12.29 -5.58 7.02
C HIS A 115 -10.83 -5.31 6.62
N LEU A 116 -9.87 -5.49 7.52
CA LEU A 116 -8.47 -5.19 7.25
C LEU A 116 -7.58 -6.31 7.78
N LYS A 117 -6.80 -6.93 6.90
CA LYS A 117 -5.74 -7.87 7.23
C LYS A 117 -4.39 -7.25 6.94
N ILE A 118 -3.43 -7.47 7.82
CA ILE A 118 -2.08 -6.93 7.70
C ILE A 118 -1.07 -8.06 7.83
N GLY A 119 -0.10 -8.10 6.93
CA GLY A 119 0.98 -9.08 6.96
C GLY A 119 2.32 -8.46 6.56
N TYR A 120 3.39 -9.17 6.82
CA TYR A 120 4.75 -8.73 6.49
C TYR A 120 5.76 -9.88 6.61
N LEU A 121 6.90 -9.73 5.96
CA LEU A 121 8.09 -10.53 6.23
C LEU A 121 8.85 -9.93 7.42
N TRP A 122 9.42 -10.78 8.28
CA TRP A 122 10.18 -10.29 9.42
C TRP A 122 11.47 -9.60 8.95
N PRO A 123 11.69 -8.33 9.33
CA PRO A 123 12.82 -7.55 8.84
C PRO A 123 14.18 -8.22 9.07
N LEU A 124 14.38 -8.89 10.21
CA LEU A 124 15.62 -9.60 10.51
C LEU A 124 15.82 -10.81 9.58
N ASP A 125 14.77 -11.52 9.24
CA ASP A 125 14.85 -12.67 8.34
C ASP A 125 15.14 -12.19 6.90
N VAL A 126 14.53 -11.07 6.46
CA VAL A 126 14.85 -10.43 5.18
C VAL A 126 16.31 -9.98 5.15
N GLU A 127 16.83 -9.41 6.24
CA GLU A 127 18.22 -8.98 6.35
C GLU A 127 19.21 -10.15 6.26
N ASN A 128 18.85 -11.29 6.86
CA ASN A 128 19.70 -12.49 6.90
C ASN A 128 19.57 -13.38 5.65
N ASN A 129 18.63 -13.10 4.77
CA ASN A 129 18.47 -13.79 3.50
C ASN A 129 19.17 -12.99 2.39
N SER A 130 20.27 -13.52 1.84
CA SER A 130 21.08 -12.81 0.85
C SER A 130 20.33 -12.48 -0.43
N GLU A 131 19.39 -13.31 -0.87
CA GLU A 131 18.61 -13.08 -2.10
C GLU A 131 17.61 -11.94 -1.89
N LEU A 132 16.87 -11.95 -0.80
CA LEU A 132 15.93 -10.89 -0.44
C LEU A 132 16.65 -9.55 -0.16
N LEU A 133 17.81 -9.62 0.49
CA LEU A 133 18.63 -8.45 0.77
C LEU A 133 19.17 -7.83 -0.53
N ASN A 134 19.66 -8.66 -1.46
CA ASN A 134 20.19 -8.20 -2.74
C ASN A 134 19.10 -7.71 -3.69
N GLU A 135 17.89 -8.29 -3.62
CA GLU A 135 16.75 -7.80 -4.39
C GLU A 135 16.36 -6.37 -3.94
N SER A 136 16.02 -6.15 -2.70
CA SER A 136 15.89 -4.84 -2.04
C SER A 136 15.40 -4.99 -0.59
N TYR A 137 16.24 -4.74 0.37
CA TYR A 137 15.81 -4.78 1.77
C TYR A 137 14.64 -3.84 2.06
N THR A 138 14.74 -2.57 1.62
CA THR A 138 13.73 -1.53 1.92
C THR A 138 12.34 -1.89 1.39
N ASN A 139 12.27 -2.39 0.16
CA ASN A 139 11.01 -2.83 -0.44
C ASN A 139 10.48 -4.10 0.22
N ASN A 140 11.37 -5.05 0.52
CA ASN A 140 10.99 -6.37 1.00
C ASN A 140 10.57 -6.42 2.48
N VAL A 141 10.76 -5.32 3.22
CA VAL A 141 10.15 -5.13 4.56
C VAL A 141 8.77 -4.46 4.49
N SER A 142 8.17 -4.34 3.33
CA SER A 142 6.85 -3.71 3.16
C SER A 142 5.78 -4.38 4.01
N ILE A 143 4.93 -3.54 4.60
CA ILE A 143 3.64 -3.96 5.16
C ILE A 143 2.70 -4.26 4.00
N VAL A 144 2.14 -5.45 4.02
CA VAL A 144 1.12 -5.92 3.09
C VAL A 144 -0.26 -5.76 3.74
N SER A 145 -1.22 -5.23 3.01
CA SER A 145 -2.58 -5.07 3.51
C SER A 145 -3.60 -5.66 2.56
N PHE A 146 -4.65 -6.22 3.12
CA PHE A 146 -5.84 -6.68 2.41
C PHE A 146 -7.06 -6.00 3.02
N LEU A 147 -7.79 -5.26 2.22
CA LEU A 147 -8.94 -4.49 2.64
C LEU A 147 -10.21 -5.05 2.00
N SER A 148 -11.20 -5.39 2.84
CA SER A 148 -12.56 -5.70 2.40
C SER A 148 -13.46 -4.52 2.69
N PHE A 149 -14.13 -3.99 1.67
CA PHE A 149 -15.03 -2.85 1.80
C PHE A 149 -16.29 -3.08 0.96
N GLY A 150 -17.44 -3.07 1.61
CA GLY A 150 -18.68 -3.43 0.94
C GLY A 150 -18.57 -4.81 0.29
N ASN A 151 -18.83 -4.87 -1.00
CA ASN A 151 -18.80 -6.11 -1.79
C ASN A 151 -17.50 -6.34 -2.55
N TYR A 152 -16.47 -5.55 -2.30
CA TYR A 152 -15.20 -5.67 -3.01
C TYR A 152 -13.98 -5.73 -2.09
N ARG A 153 -12.91 -6.26 -2.63
CA ARG A 153 -11.66 -6.57 -1.93
C ARG A 153 -10.49 -5.95 -2.66
N VAL A 154 -9.64 -5.27 -1.89
CA VAL A 154 -8.47 -4.58 -2.39
C VAL A 154 -7.21 -5.19 -1.77
N PHE A 155 -6.26 -5.57 -2.61
CA PHE A 155 -4.95 -6.05 -2.17
C PHE A 155 -3.89 -4.95 -2.37
N LEU A 156 -3.18 -4.62 -1.29
CA LEU A 156 -2.15 -3.57 -1.22
C LEU A 156 -0.83 -4.20 -0.73
N PRO A 157 0.01 -4.71 -1.63
CA PRO A 157 1.25 -5.41 -1.26
C PRO A 157 2.41 -4.47 -0.89
N GLY A 158 2.24 -3.14 -0.95
CA GLY A 158 3.36 -2.21 -0.88
C GLY A 158 4.34 -2.44 -2.04
N ASP A 159 5.63 -2.36 -1.75
CA ASP A 159 6.66 -2.54 -2.77
C ASP A 159 7.36 -3.90 -2.72
N LEU A 160 6.69 -4.93 -2.15
CA LEU A 160 7.24 -6.28 -2.17
C LEU A 160 7.69 -6.65 -3.59
N GLN A 161 8.95 -7.05 -3.71
CA GLN A 161 9.49 -7.52 -4.97
C GLN A 161 9.18 -9.00 -5.18
N LYS A 162 9.57 -9.53 -6.31
CA LYS A 162 9.13 -10.86 -6.78
C LYS A 162 9.51 -11.99 -5.81
N LEU A 163 10.76 -12.01 -5.33
CA LEU A 163 11.22 -13.07 -4.40
C LEU A 163 10.51 -12.94 -3.06
N ALA A 164 10.43 -11.72 -2.52
CA ALA A 164 9.75 -11.47 -1.27
C ALA A 164 8.25 -11.80 -1.34
N MET A 165 7.59 -11.53 -2.46
CA MET A 165 6.21 -11.94 -2.68
C MET A 165 6.08 -13.48 -2.65
N GLY A 166 7.00 -14.20 -3.29
CA GLY A 166 7.04 -15.66 -3.24
C GLY A 166 7.18 -16.17 -1.80
N GLU A 167 8.12 -15.64 -1.02
CA GLU A 167 8.33 -16.01 0.38
C GLU A 167 7.12 -15.65 1.26
N PHE A 168 6.48 -14.51 1.01
CA PHE A 168 5.27 -14.10 1.73
C PHE A 168 4.11 -15.07 1.49
N LEU A 169 3.96 -15.56 0.28
CA LEU A 169 2.88 -16.49 -0.10
C LEU A 169 3.19 -17.96 0.24
N ASN A 170 4.47 -18.31 0.42
CA ASN A 170 4.90 -19.68 0.68
C ASN A 170 4.60 -20.11 2.13
N LYS A 171 3.79 -21.16 2.28
CA LYS A 171 3.44 -21.72 3.60
C LYS A 171 4.59 -22.51 4.25
N LYS A 172 5.58 -22.93 3.48
CA LYS A 172 6.70 -23.80 3.91
C LYS A 172 8.03 -23.08 3.96
N THR A 173 8.03 -21.75 3.83
CA THR A 173 9.25 -20.96 3.87
C THR A 173 9.92 -20.97 5.25
N SER A 174 11.23 -20.86 5.28
CA SER A 174 12.00 -20.60 6.51
C SER A 174 11.92 -19.14 6.96
N ILE A 175 11.53 -18.22 6.07
CA ILE A 175 11.33 -16.81 6.37
C ILE A 175 10.02 -16.65 7.16
N ARG A 176 10.08 -15.97 8.30
CA ARG A 176 8.89 -15.67 9.09
C ARG A 176 8.03 -14.64 8.36
N ASN A 177 6.81 -15.02 8.04
CA ASN A 177 5.83 -14.20 7.33
C ASN A 177 4.59 -13.99 8.21
N SER A 178 4.69 -13.11 9.17
CA SER A 178 3.66 -12.87 10.17
C SER A 178 2.35 -12.43 9.53
N TYR A 179 1.27 -13.08 9.96
CA TYR A 179 -0.12 -12.88 9.50
C TYR A 179 -0.37 -13.16 8.00
N ALA A 180 0.62 -13.67 7.27
CA ALA A 180 0.43 -14.01 5.87
C ALA A 180 -0.68 -15.06 5.65
N GLU A 181 -0.99 -15.90 6.64
CA GLU A 181 -2.07 -16.91 6.50
C GLU A 181 -3.44 -16.25 6.30
N SER A 182 -3.77 -15.20 7.06
CA SER A 182 -5.04 -14.49 6.88
C SER A 182 -5.12 -13.86 5.49
N ILE A 183 -4.04 -13.26 5.02
CA ILE A 183 -3.98 -12.66 3.67
C ILE A 183 -4.05 -13.74 2.58
N ARG A 184 -3.34 -14.87 2.74
CA ARG A 184 -3.43 -15.99 1.79
C ARG A 184 -4.85 -16.54 1.68
N THR A 185 -5.56 -16.62 2.80
CA THR A 185 -6.98 -17.02 2.83
C THR A 185 -7.85 -16.05 2.05
N GLU A 186 -7.65 -14.74 2.24
CA GLU A 186 -8.39 -13.72 1.51
C GLU A 186 -8.06 -13.72 0.01
N LEU A 187 -6.79 -13.86 -0.36
CA LEU A 187 -6.39 -14.01 -1.77
C LEU A 187 -7.05 -15.22 -2.43
N ALA A 188 -7.12 -16.35 -1.74
CA ALA A 188 -7.81 -17.55 -2.23
C ALA A 188 -9.32 -17.35 -2.39
N ASN A 189 -9.93 -16.44 -1.64
CA ASN A 189 -11.33 -16.05 -1.78
C ASN A 189 -11.56 -15.04 -2.92
N GLY A 190 -10.50 -14.42 -3.42
CA GLY A 190 -10.49 -13.52 -4.58
C GLY A 190 -10.15 -12.07 -4.23
N VAL A 191 -9.73 -11.35 -5.25
CA VAL A 191 -9.37 -9.93 -5.23
C VAL A 191 -10.16 -9.21 -6.30
N ASP A 192 -10.70 -8.05 -6.03
CA ASP A 192 -11.35 -7.21 -7.05
C ASP A 192 -10.37 -6.17 -7.60
N PHE A 193 -9.60 -5.53 -6.74
CA PHE A 193 -8.64 -4.49 -7.12
C PHE A 193 -7.25 -4.83 -6.58
N LEU A 194 -6.28 -4.93 -7.48
CA LEU A 194 -4.88 -5.08 -7.12
C LEU A 194 -4.18 -3.73 -7.26
N ILE A 195 -3.69 -3.20 -6.14
CA ILE A 195 -2.69 -2.13 -6.21
C ILE A 195 -1.36 -2.79 -6.57
N CYS A 196 -0.86 -2.51 -7.76
CA CYS A 196 0.32 -3.21 -8.27
C CYS A 196 1.55 -2.94 -7.40
N PRO A 197 2.27 -3.98 -6.94
CA PRO A 197 3.43 -3.81 -6.09
C PRO A 197 4.53 -3.01 -6.81
N HIS A 198 5.25 -2.21 -6.05
CA HIS A 198 6.41 -1.45 -6.51
C HIS A 198 6.15 -0.73 -7.85
N HIS A 199 5.08 0.06 -7.89
CA HIS A 199 4.66 0.83 -9.07
C HIS A 199 4.40 0.00 -10.34
N GLY A 200 4.12 -1.29 -10.19
CA GLY A 200 3.90 -2.22 -11.31
C GLY A 200 5.15 -2.57 -12.10
N LEU A 201 6.34 -2.38 -11.53
CA LEU A 201 7.61 -2.67 -12.22
C LEU A 201 7.83 -4.18 -12.42
N LYS A 202 8.66 -4.53 -13.42
CA LYS A 202 9.02 -5.93 -13.71
C LYS A 202 9.64 -6.67 -12.54
N SER A 203 10.40 -5.97 -11.69
CA SER A 203 11.03 -6.53 -10.49
C SER A 203 10.05 -7.07 -9.46
N SER A 204 8.80 -6.62 -9.49
CA SER A 204 7.76 -6.99 -8.54
C SER A 204 6.61 -7.81 -9.15
N PHE A 205 6.64 -8.06 -10.46
CA PHE A 205 5.63 -8.92 -11.07
C PHE A 205 5.83 -10.37 -10.62
N SER A 206 4.87 -10.90 -9.88
CA SER A 206 4.91 -12.25 -9.34
C SER A 206 3.78 -13.12 -9.90
N VAL A 207 4.14 -14.18 -10.60
CA VAL A 207 3.18 -15.21 -11.05
C VAL A 207 2.54 -15.90 -9.84
N ASP A 208 3.29 -16.08 -8.75
CA ASP A 208 2.80 -16.72 -7.53
C ASP A 208 1.65 -15.93 -6.90
N LEU A 209 1.69 -14.59 -6.99
CA LEU A 209 0.59 -13.75 -6.54
C LEU A 209 -0.70 -14.07 -7.30
N PHE A 210 -0.64 -14.10 -8.62
CA PHE A 210 -1.83 -14.37 -9.44
C PHE A 210 -2.31 -15.82 -9.29
N SER A 211 -1.40 -16.76 -9.12
CA SER A 211 -1.73 -18.17 -8.85
C SER A 211 -2.38 -18.36 -7.47
N SER A 212 -2.12 -17.47 -6.52
CA SER A 212 -2.71 -17.50 -5.18
C SER A 212 -4.13 -16.94 -5.15
N MET A 213 -4.55 -16.22 -6.18
CA MET A 213 -5.91 -15.70 -6.31
C MET A 213 -6.86 -16.81 -6.77
N LYS A 214 -8.15 -16.67 -6.42
CA LYS A 214 -9.18 -17.58 -6.91
C LYS A 214 -9.18 -17.61 -8.45
N ASP A 215 -9.17 -18.79 -9.01
CA ASP A 215 -9.14 -19.01 -10.46
C ASP A 215 -7.92 -18.40 -11.17
N GLY A 216 -6.86 -18.08 -10.41
CA GLY A 216 -5.60 -17.51 -10.92
C GLY A 216 -5.68 -16.08 -11.47
N LYS A 217 -6.85 -15.48 -11.53
CA LYS A 217 -7.07 -14.10 -12.04
C LYS A 217 -8.46 -13.58 -11.68
N THR A 218 -8.66 -13.22 -10.44
CA THR A 218 -9.97 -12.71 -10.03
C THR A 218 -10.08 -11.20 -10.05
N ASN A 219 -8.97 -10.49 -10.01
CA ASN A 219 -8.97 -9.04 -9.97
C ASN A 219 -9.63 -8.42 -11.22
N LYS A 220 -10.51 -7.48 -10.96
CA LYS A 220 -11.24 -6.74 -12.00
C LYS A 220 -10.37 -5.64 -12.62
N LEU A 221 -9.40 -5.13 -11.86
CA LEU A 221 -8.55 -4.05 -12.30
C LEU A 221 -7.21 -4.08 -11.58
N ASN A 222 -6.13 -3.93 -12.35
CA ASN A 222 -4.80 -3.61 -11.84
C ASN A 222 -4.66 -2.10 -11.75
N ILE A 223 -4.38 -1.57 -10.57
CA ILE A 223 -4.13 -0.15 -10.31
C ILE A 223 -2.64 0.05 -10.13
N ILE A 224 -2.06 0.90 -10.95
CA ILE A 224 -0.62 1.18 -10.95
C ILE A 224 -0.39 2.54 -10.30
N PRO A 225 0.14 2.59 -9.06
CA PRO A 225 0.61 3.83 -8.44
C PRO A 225 1.85 4.32 -9.18
N GLU A 226 1.68 5.02 -10.30
CA GLU A 226 2.80 5.36 -11.17
C GLU A 226 3.68 6.40 -10.51
N LYS A 227 4.95 6.07 -10.36
CA LYS A 227 5.98 7.01 -9.94
C LYS A 227 6.36 7.88 -11.14
N SER A 228 6.56 9.17 -10.91
CA SER A 228 7.18 10.05 -11.90
C SER A 228 8.64 9.59 -12.11
N LEU A 229 8.88 8.90 -13.22
CA LEU A 229 10.21 8.50 -13.63
C LEU A 229 10.79 9.57 -14.56
N SER A 230 12.10 9.78 -14.49
CA SER A 230 12.78 10.60 -15.50
C SER A 230 12.66 9.89 -16.86
N SER A 231 12.71 10.65 -17.96
CA SER A 231 12.65 10.11 -19.32
C SER A 231 13.74 9.06 -19.60
N ASP A 232 14.83 9.07 -18.84
CA ASP A 232 15.96 8.17 -18.98
C ASP A 232 15.85 6.93 -18.07
N ASP A 233 14.76 6.80 -17.30
CA ASP A 233 14.57 5.66 -16.42
C ASP A 233 14.09 4.44 -17.22
N VAL A 234 14.95 3.41 -17.30
CA VAL A 234 14.65 2.15 -18.00
C VAL A 234 13.62 1.28 -17.28
N ARG A 235 13.23 1.66 -16.07
CA ARG A 235 12.20 0.95 -15.31
C ARG A 235 10.84 1.23 -15.93
N THR A 236 10.22 0.23 -16.48
CA THR A 236 8.89 0.32 -17.09
C THR A 236 7.90 -0.55 -16.35
N VAL A 237 6.62 -0.14 -16.38
CA VAL A 237 5.51 -0.98 -15.93
C VAL A 237 5.52 -2.28 -16.72
N ASP A 238 5.36 -3.40 -16.03
CA ASP A 238 5.30 -4.70 -16.67
C ASP A 238 4.02 -4.81 -17.51
N SER A 239 4.18 -5.12 -18.79
CA SER A 239 3.07 -5.19 -19.75
C SER A 239 2.03 -6.27 -19.40
N ARG A 240 2.41 -7.28 -18.63
CA ARG A 240 1.52 -8.37 -18.20
C ARG A 240 0.35 -7.86 -17.35
N TYR A 241 0.51 -6.74 -16.62
CA TYR A 241 -0.61 -6.12 -15.89
C TYR A 241 -1.75 -5.64 -16.81
N SER A 242 -1.48 -5.47 -18.10
CA SER A 242 -2.47 -5.03 -19.10
C SER A 242 -3.07 -6.16 -19.93
N THR A 243 -2.94 -7.40 -19.49
CA THR A 243 -3.40 -8.57 -20.26
C THR A 243 -4.57 -9.29 -19.58
N SER A 244 -5.39 -9.94 -20.38
CA SER A 244 -6.48 -10.80 -19.89
C SER A 244 -5.97 -12.07 -19.18
N GLU A 245 -4.69 -12.37 -19.27
CA GLU A 245 -4.09 -13.49 -18.57
C GLU A 245 -4.02 -13.23 -17.05
N TYR A 246 -3.79 -11.96 -16.66
CA TYR A 246 -3.57 -11.59 -15.25
C TYR A 246 -4.63 -10.62 -14.70
N CYS A 247 -5.72 -10.40 -15.42
CA CYS A 247 -6.82 -9.55 -14.97
C CYS A 247 -8.10 -9.87 -15.75
N LYS A 248 -9.25 -9.89 -15.07
CA LYS A 248 -10.56 -10.04 -15.75
C LYS A 248 -10.92 -8.81 -16.58
N GLY A 249 -10.45 -7.65 -16.14
CA GLY A 249 -10.76 -6.38 -16.76
C GLY A 249 -12.05 -5.75 -16.23
N ASN A 250 -12.14 -4.45 -16.42
CA ASN A 250 -13.27 -3.62 -16.03
C ASN A 250 -13.97 -3.08 -17.30
N ASN A 251 -15.24 -3.42 -17.49
CA ASN A 251 -16.03 -3.00 -18.65
C ASN A 251 -16.53 -1.55 -18.51
N ASN A 252 -16.75 -1.07 -17.29
CA ASN A 252 -17.29 0.28 -17.04
C ASN A 252 -16.29 1.38 -17.44
N LEU A 253 -15.00 1.05 -17.50
CA LEU A 253 -13.95 1.95 -17.96
C LEU A 253 -13.68 1.86 -19.46
N SER A 254 -14.39 1.01 -20.19
CA SER A 254 -14.16 0.76 -21.60
C SER A 254 -14.71 1.88 -22.46
N THR A 255 -13.90 2.33 -23.42
CA THR A 255 -14.34 3.26 -24.47
C THR A 255 -14.55 2.60 -25.83
N LYS A 256 -14.25 1.29 -25.96
CA LYS A 256 -14.21 0.56 -27.24
C LYS A 256 -14.65 -0.90 -27.12
N ASP A 257 -15.63 -1.20 -26.28
CA ASP A 257 -16.17 -2.55 -26.03
C ASP A 257 -15.11 -3.61 -25.63
N LYS A 258 -13.96 -3.17 -25.14
CA LYS A 258 -12.90 -4.03 -24.62
C LYS A 258 -12.67 -3.76 -23.14
N PRO A 259 -12.54 -4.80 -22.31
CA PRO A 259 -12.23 -4.62 -20.90
C PRO A 259 -10.93 -3.83 -20.70
N VAL A 260 -10.93 -2.99 -19.68
CA VAL A 260 -9.71 -2.28 -19.24
C VAL A 260 -9.06 -3.09 -18.12
N TYR A 261 -7.84 -3.55 -18.34
CA TYR A 261 -7.11 -4.41 -17.40
C TYR A 261 -6.31 -3.63 -16.37
N GLN A 262 -5.89 -2.41 -16.72
CA GLN A 262 -5.10 -1.56 -15.81
C GLN A 262 -5.51 -0.09 -15.90
N ARG A 263 -5.26 0.64 -14.80
CA ARG A 263 -5.27 2.11 -14.75
C ARG A 263 -4.06 2.60 -13.98
N LYS A 264 -3.48 3.70 -14.45
CA LYS A 264 -2.34 4.37 -13.84
C LYS A 264 -2.81 5.61 -13.10
N THR A 265 -2.20 5.91 -11.97
CA THR A 265 -2.50 7.14 -11.22
C THR A 265 -2.07 8.41 -11.96
N SER A 266 -1.19 8.30 -12.95
CA SER A 266 -0.87 9.39 -13.90
C SER A 266 -2.04 9.78 -14.82
N ASN A 267 -3.06 8.92 -14.95
CA ASN A 267 -4.27 9.25 -15.69
C ASN A 267 -5.30 10.05 -14.89
N GLY A 268 -5.09 10.21 -13.59
CA GLY A 268 -5.98 10.91 -12.67
C GLY A 268 -6.16 10.15 -11.35
N HIS A 269 -7.04 10.68 -10.51
CA HIS A 269 -7.42 10.06 -9.25
C HIS A 269 -8.38 8.90 -9.53
N ILE A 270 -8.04 7.71 -9.02
CA ILE A 270 -8.88 6.53 -9.18
C ILE A 270 -9.82 6.44 -7.99
N TYR A 271 -11.09 6.68 -8.24
CA TYR A 271 -12.16 6.59 -7.26
C TYR A 271 -12.89 5.26 -7.40
N ILE A 272 -13.10 4.57 -6.29
CA ILE A 272 -13.88 3.33 -6.22
C ILE A 272 -15.00 3.58 -5.22
N ASN A 273 -16.25 3.51 -5.67
CA ASN A 273 -17.41 3.70 -4.80
C ASN A 273 -17.73 2.45 -3.97
N GLU A 274 -18.73 2.52 -3.11
CA GLU A 274 -19.17 1.42 -2.25
C GLU A 274 -19.67 0.18 -3.01
N ASN A 275 -20.11 0.34 -4.27
CA ASN A 275 -20.55 -0.74 -5.14
C ASN A 275 -19.39 -1.38 -5.90
N GLY A 276 -18.18 -0.82 -5.80
CA GLY A 276 -17.00 -1.25 -6.56
C GLY A 276 -16.96 -0.72 -7.99
N ASP A 277 -17.76 0.32 -8.31
CA ASP A 277 -17.62 1.02 -9.58
C ASP A 277 -16.40 1.92 -9.54
N VAL A 278 -15.72 2.00 -10.67
CA VAL A 278 -14.46 2.74 -10.80
C VAL A 278 -14.64 3.93 -11.70
N GLU A 279 -14.19 5.08 -11.24
CA GLU A 279 -14.10 6.30 -12.02
C GLU A 279 -12.65 6.83 -11.99
N VAL A 280 -12.24 7.47 -13.08
CA VAL A 280 -10.95 8.19 -13.14
C VAL A 280 -11.28 9.67 -13.23
N LEU A 281 -10.95 10.41 -12.18
CA LEU A 281 -11.25 11.82 -12.03
C LEU A 281 -9.97 12.63 -12.19
N THR A 282 -10.02 13.68 -13.00
CA THR A 282 -8.85 14.54 -13.26
C THR A 282 -8.71 15.66 -12.23
N ASP A 283 -9.80 16.01 -11.54
CA ASP A 283 -9.82 16.99 -10.47
C ASP A 283 -10.10 16.31 -9.12
N ILE A 284 -9.24 16.57 -8.14
CA ILE A 284 -9.39 16.03 -6.79
C ILE A 284 -10.64 16.59 -6.09
N THR A 285 -11.09 17.78 -6.45
CA THR A 285 -12.33 18.37 -5.93
C THR A 285 -13.55 17.51 -6.27
N ASP A 286 -13.55 16.85 -7.42
CA ASP A 286 -14.63 15.93 -7.78
C ASP A 286 -14.65 14.72 -6.85
N VAL A 287 -13.48 14.21 -6.43
CA VAL A 287 -13.37 13.11 -5.44
C VAL A 287 -13.90 13.58 -4.07
N ILE A 288 -13.52 14.79 -3.64
CA ILE A 288 -13.96 15.36 -2.35
C ILE A 288 -15.48 15.60 -2.34
N ASN A 289 -16.09 15.83 -3.50
CA ASN A 289 -17.50 16.13 -3.65
C ASN A 289 -18.40 14.87 -3.72
N ARG A 290 -17.83 13.68 -3.85
CA ARG A 290 -18.55 12.40 -3.79
C ARG A 290 -18.87 12.01 -2.34
#